data_a06a6efb5f82e25e6169ed32a92aed8f
#
_entry.id   a06a6efb5f82e25e6169ed32a92aed8f
#
_cell.length_a   1.000
_cell.length_b   1.000
_cell.length_c   1.000
_cell.angle_alpha   90.00
_cell.angle_beta   90.00
_cell.angle_gamma   90.00
#
_symmetry.space_group_name_H-M   'P 1'
#
loop_
_entity.id
_entity.type
_entity.pdbx_description
1 polymer ?
#
loop_
_entity_poly.entity_id
_entity_poly.type
_entity_poly.pdbx_seq_one_letter_code
_entity_poly.pdbx_strand_id
1 'polypeptide(L)'
;MTAATGHHFARPGNRFWPVLHRSGFTPRLLKPSEQGELLSYGLGITNVVARATARADELGPEEYREGGRLLALKVARLRPRWLAVVGVTAYRAAFDDRRAQVGPQERTLGQTRVWVLPNPSGLNAHWTVETMAEEFARLRVRAGLSQ
;
A
#
# COMPACT_ATOMS: atom_id res chain seq x y z
N MET A 1 -2.95 -2.76 10.85
CA MET A 1 -3.56 -1.53 11.35
C MET A 1 -2.49 -0.56 11.76
N THR A 2 -2.61 0.68 11.38
CA THR A 2 -1.68 1.68 11.84
C THR A 2 -1.94 1.97 13.31
N ALA A 3 -0.89 2.48 13.96
CA ALA A 3 -0.75 2.50 15.39
C ALA A 3 -1.93 3.13 16.15
N ALA A 4 -1.69 3.93 17.09
CA ALA A 4 -2.60 4.39 18.13
C ALA A 4 -4.03 4.80 17.74
N THR A 5 -4.27 5.24 16.50
CA THR A 5 -5.59 5.73 16.08
C THR A 5 -6.48 4.65 15.46
N GLY A 6 -5.91 3.51 15.08
CA GLY A 6 -6.64 2.48 14.35
C GLY A 6 -6.93 2.83 12.90
N HIS A 7 -6.43 3.95 12.39
CA HIS A 7 -6.61 4.36 11.00
C HIS A 7 -5.31 4.19 10.21
N HIS A 8 -5.43 3.81 8.93
CA HIS A 8 -4.27 3.60 8.08
C HIS A 8 -3.53 4.91 7.79
N PHE A 9 -2.20 4.86 7.89
CA PHE A 9 -1.32 5.98 7.55
C PHE A 9 -1.67 7.26 8.31
N ALA A 10 -2.03 7.13 9.58
CA ALA A 10 -2.47 8.25 10.41
C ALA A 10 -1.33 9.03 11.06
N ARG A 11 -0.09 8.57 10.98
CA ARG A 11 1.03 9.26 11.63
C ARG A 11 1.25 10.63 11.01
N PRO A 12 1.55 11.64 11.84
CA PRO A 12 1.90 12.96 11.29
C PRO A 12 3.10 12.84 10.34
N GLY A 13 3.04 13.55 9.24
CA GLY A 13 4.09 13.53 8.22
C GLY A 13 3.97 12.41 7.19
N ASN A 14 3.07 11.44 7.38
CA ASN A 14 2.85 10.43 6.36
C ASN A 14 2.16 11.06 5.15
N ARG A 15 2.67 10.74 3.96
CA ARG A 15 2.24 11.36 2.71
C ARG A 15 1.22 10.55 1.93
N PHE A 16 0.75 9.41 2.47
CA PHE A 16 -0.13 8.51 1.74
C PHE A 16 -1.40 9.22 1.23
N TRP A 17 -2.12 9.89 2.13
CA TRP A 17 -3.39 10.52 1.76
C TRP A 17 -3.22 11.67 0.76
N PRO A 18 -2.24 12.57 0.95
CA PRO A 18 -1.96 13.59 -0.08
C PRO A 18 -1.56 12.98 -1.43
N VAL A 19 -0.74 11.93 -1.43
CA VAL A 19 -0.32 11.27 -2.67
C VAL A 19 -1.50 10.60 -3.35
N LEU A 20 -2.36 9.93 -2.58
CA LEU A 20 -3.53 9.25 -3.13
C LEU A 20 -4.46 10.25 -3.83
N HIS A 21 -4.67 11.42 -3.22
CA HIS A 21 -5.46 12.47 -3.84
C HIS A 21 -4.78 13.04 -5.08
N ARG A 22 -3.50 13.39 -4.96
CA ARG A 22 -2.75 14.02 -6.04
C ARG A 22 -2.61 13.13 -7.27
N SER A 23 -2.57 11.82 -7.05
CA SER A 23 -2.48 10.85 -8.15
C SER A 23 -3.82 10.55 -8.83
N GLY A 24 -4.91 11.08 -8.31
CA GLY A 24 -6.23 10.94 -8.91
C GLY A 24 -7.06 9.77 -8.41
N PHE A 25 -6.61 9.03 -7.41
CA PHE A 25 -7.42 7.94 -6.85
C PHE A 25 -8.65 8.45 -6.11
N THR A 26 -8.56 9.62 -5.49
CA THR A 26 -9.69 10.22 -4.80
C THR A 26 -9.96 11.63 -5.34
N PRO A 27 -11.22 12.07 -5.38
CA PRO A 27 -11.54 13.39 -5.91
C PRO A 27 -11.22 14.53 -4.96
N ARG A 28 -10.97 14.21 -3.68
CA ARG A 28 -10.59 15.20 -2.67
C ARG A 28 -9.58 14.58 -1.71
N LEU A 29 -8.93 15.42 -0.93
CA LEU A 29 -8.00 14.97 0.09
C LEU A 29 -8.79 14.38 1.27
N LEU A 30 -8.63 13.09 1.50
CA LEU A 30 -9.27 12.40 2.61
C LEU A 30 -8.41 12.46 3.86
N LYS A 31 -9.05 12.48 5.02
CA LYS A 31 -8.39 12.28 6.31
C LYS A 31 -8.30 10.77 6.58
N PRO A 32 -7.32 10.32 7.40
CA PRO A 32 -7.25 8.90 7.76
C PRO A 32 -8.57 8.37 8.33
N SER A 33 -9.30 9.17 9.09
CA SER A 33 -10.60 8.79 9.64
C SER A 33 -11.67 8.55 8.58
N GLU A 34 -11.44 9.01 7.35
CA GLU A 34 -12.37 8.88 6.25
C GLU A 34 -12.02 7.70 5.34
N GLN A 35 -11.13 6.81 5.78
CA GLN A 35 -10.65 5.70 4.95
C GLN A 35 -11.78 4.80 4.42
N GLY A 36 -12.91 4.74 5.09
CA GLY A 36 -14.06 3.97 4.63
C GLY A 36 -14.62 4.46 3.29
N GLU A 37 -14.39 5.72 2.93
CA GLU A 37 -14.84 6.23 1.64
C GLU A 37 -14.11 5.60 0.45
N LEU A 38 -12.95 4.97 0.67
CA LEU A 38 -12.18 4.34 -0.41
C LEU A 38 -12.99 3.29 -1.16
N LEU A 39 -13.90 2.61 -0.47
CA LEU A 39 -14.74 1.59 -1.12
C LEU A 39 -15.60 2.20 -2.22
N SER A 40 -16.03 3.45 -2.07
CA SER A 40 -16.82 4.13 -3.11
C SER A 40 -16.01 4.39 -4.38
N TYR A 41 -14.68 4.36 -4.28
CA TYR A 41 -13.79 4.59 -5.42
C TYR A 41 -13.18 3.29 -5.94
N GLY A 42 -13.70 2.15 -5.50
CA GLY A 42 -13.21 0.85 -5.92
C GLY A 42 -11.94 0.41 -5.23
N LEU A 43 -11.61 1.00 -4.07
CA LEU A 43 -10.38 0.74 -3.34
C LEU A 43 -10.67 0.09 -2.00
N GLY A 44 -9.92 -0.96 -1.69
CA GLY A 44 -9.88 -1.53 -0.35
C GLY A 44 -8.51 -1.26 0.27
N ILE A 45 -8.42 -1.31 1.57
CA ILE A 45 -7.16 -1.09 2.28
C ILE A 45 -7.02 -2.11 3.42
N THR A 46 -5.81 -2.64 3.59
CA THR A 46 -5.51 -3.59 4.65
C THR A 46 -4.03 -3.47 5.03
N ASN A 47 -3.62 -4.20 6.03
CA ASN A 47 -2.22 -4.23 6.46
C ASN A 47 -1.57 -5.56 6.10
N VAL A 48 -0.26 -5.53 5.79
CA VAL A 48 0.53 -6.73 5.65
C VAL A 48 0.71 -7.40 7.01
N VAL A 49 0.97 -6.60 8.05
CA VAL A 49 1.16 -7.12 9.41
C VAL A 49 0.03 -6.59 10.28
N ALA A 50 -0.60 -7.51 11.03
CA ALA A 50 -1.80 -7.18 11.81
C ALA A 50 -1.52 -6.37 13.06
N ARG A 51 -0.35 -6.55 13.70
CA ARG A 51 -0.09 -5.82 14.94
C ARG A 51 0.31 -4.38 14.68
N ALA A 52 -0.14 -3.50 15.55
CA ALA A 52 0.20 -2.08 15.46
C ALA A 52 1.65 -1.88 15.91
N THR A 53 2.38 -1.05 15.17
CA THR A 53 3.73 -0.68 15.52
C THR A 53 4.02 0.74 15.03
N ALA A 54 4.92 1.42 15.72
CA ALA A 54 5.29 2.77 15.35
C ALA A 54 6.23 2.79 14.14
N ARG A 55 7.06 1.77 13.96
CA ARG A 55 8.06 1.73 12.88
C ARG A 55 8.18 0.33 12.32
N ALA A 56 8.50 0.26 11.03
CA ALA A 56 8.66 -1.01 10.33
C ALA A 56 9.82 -1.84 10.87
N ASP A 57 10.88 -1.19 11.36
CA ASP A 57 12.06 -1.89 11.90
C ASP A 57 11.79 -2.57 13.23
N GLU A 58 10.63 -2.33 13.84
CA GLU A 58 10.21 -3.04 15.05
C GLU A 58 9.65 -4.43 14.72
N LEU A 59 9.43 -4.72 13.45
CA LEU A 59 8.86 -5.99 12.99
C LEU A 59 9.96 -6.93 12.53
N GLY A 60 9.87 -8.19 12.91
CA GLY A 60 10.80 -9.21 12.46
C GLY A 60 10.43 -9.78 11.11
N PRO A 61 11.41 -10.43 10.41
CA PRO A 61 11.13 -11.04 9.11
C PRO A 61 10.00 -12.07 9.14
N GLU A 62 9.88 -12.80 10.23
CA GLU A 62 8.83 -13.82 10.37
C GLU A 62 7.44 -13.21 10.41
N GLU A 63 7.29 -12.04 11.03
CA GLU A 63 6.01 -11.34 11.06
C GLU A 63 5.61 -10.90 9.66
N TYR A 64 6.56 -10.44 8.85
CA TYR A 64 6.28 -10.06 7.47
C TYR A 64 5.90 -11.28 6.62
N ARG A 65 6.59 -12.40 6.79
CA ARG A 65 6.26 -13.62 6.04
C ARG A 65 4.87 -14.12 6.37
N GLU A 66 4.52 -14.15 7.65
CA GLU A 66 3.19 -14.57 8.07
C GLU A 66 2.15 -13.59 7.55
N GLY A 67 2.43 -12.30 7.61
CA GLY A 67 1.55 -11.28 7.05
C GLY A 67 1.34 -11.45 5.56
N GLY A 68 2.41 -11.77 4.82
CA GLY A 68 2.31 -12.02 3.39
C GLY A 68 1.47 -13.26 3.08
N ARG A 69 1.63 -14.31 3.87
CA ARG A 69 0.83 -15.54 3.72
C ARG A 69 -0.66 -15.25 3.94
N LEU A 70 -0.98 -14.53 5.01
CA LEU A 70 -2.37 -14.19 5.32
C LEU A 70 -2.95 -13.25 4.27
N LEU A 71 -2.15 -12.33 3.77
CA LEU A 71 -2.58 -11.40 2.71
C LEU A 71 -2.89 -12.17 1.43
N ALA A 72 -2.05 -13.15 1.08
CA ALA A 72 -2.29 -13.98 -0.10
C ALA A 72 -3.60 -14.75 0.02
N LEU A 73 -3.92 -15.25 1.20
CA LEU A 73 -5.20 -15.92 1.45
C LEU A 73 -6.39 -14.96 1.30
N LYS A 74 -6.25 -13.76 1.83
CA LYS A 74 -7.28 -12.74 1.70
C LYS A 74 -7.50 -12.34 0.25
N VAL A 75 -6.43 -12.18 -0.51
CA VAL A 75 -6.49 -11.85 -1.93
C VAL A 75 -7.18 -12.97 -2.71
N ALA A 76 -6.84 -14.23 -2.40
CA ALA A 76 -7.47 -15.37 -3.05
C ALA A 76 -8.97 -15.41 -2.81
N ARG A 77 -9.42 -14.98 -1.63
CA ARG A 77 -10.84 -14.94 -1.27
C ARG A 77 -11.57 -13.77 -1.93
N LEU A 78 -10.96 -12.57 -1.90
CA LEU A 78 -11.59 -11.34 -2.38
C LEU A 78 -11.41 -11.11 -3.88
N ARG A 79 -10.37 -11.69 -4.46
CA ARG A 79 -10.06 -11.63 -5.91
C ARG A 79 -10.01 -10.20 -6.47
N PRO A 80 -9.23 -9.28 -5.86
CA PRO A 80 -9.06 -7.97 -6.48
C PRO A 80 -8.28 -8.13 -7.79
N ARG A 81 -8.46 -7.19 -8.70
CA ARG A 81 -7.69 -7.20 -9.95
C ARG A 81 -6.23 -6.84 -9.71
N TRP A 82 -6.00 -5.91 -8.82
CA TRP A 82 -4.66 -5.46 -8.44
C TRP A 82 -4.51 -5.43 -6.94
N LEU A 83 -3.34 -5.83 -6.47
CA LEU A 83 -2.87 -5.62 -5.11
C LEU A 83 -1.71 -4.64 -5.17
N ALA A 84 -1.84 -3.52 -4.47
CA ALA A 84 -0.74 -2.56 -4.34
C ALA A 84 -0.13 -2.73 -2.95
N VAL A 85 1.16 -3.03 -2.91
CA VAL A 85 1.88 -3.12 -1.65
C VAL A 85 2.68 -1.83 -1.48
N VAL A 86 2.39 -1.10 -0.43
CA VAL A 86 2.99 0.20 -0.17
C VAL A 86 4.25 0.01 0.67
N GLY A 87 5.41 0.22 0.06
CA GLY A 87 6.69 0.03 0.70
C GLY A 87 7.44 -1.18 0.17
N VAL A 88 8.55 -0.94 -0.55
CA VAL A 88 9.31 -2.02 -1.17
C VAL A 88 9.96 -2.94 -0.14
N THR A 89 10.39 -2.39 0.99
CA THR A 89 11.01 -3.18 2.06
C THR A 89 10.01 -4.18 2.64
N ALA A 90 8.79 -3.72 2.89
CA ALA A 90 7.73 -4.59 3.38
C ALA A 90 7.40 -5.71 2.37
N TYR A 91 7.34 -5.36 1.10
CA TYR A 91 7.08 -6.35 0.05
C TYR A 91 8.18 -7.41 -0.01
N ARG A 92 9.44 -6.97 0.00
CA ARG A 92 10.58 -7.90 -0.04
C ARG A 92 10.54 -8.90 1.12
N ALA A 93 10.20 -8.41 2.29
CA ALA A 93 10.14 -9.26 3.49
C ALA A 93 8.94 -10.19 3.47
N ALA A 94 7.77 -9.68 3.09
CA ALA A 94 6.53 -10.44 3.12
C ALA A 94 6.49 -11.56 2.06
N PHE A 95 7.07 -11.32 0.89
CA PHE A 95 7.02 -12.24 -0.23
C PHE A 95 8.38 -12.85 -0.58
N ASP A 96 9.37 -12.65 0.29
CA ASP A 96 10.71 -13.23 0.16
C ASP A 96 11.32 -12.94 -1.22
N ASP A 97 11.27 -11.68 -1.62
CA ASP A 97 11.77 -11.22 -2.91
C ASP A 97 12.74 -10.05 -2.71
N ARG A 98 14.01 -10.38 -2.53
CA ARG A 98 15.05 -9.39 -2.21
C ARG A 98 15.32 -8.41 -3.34
N ARG A 99 14.97 -8.75 -4.57
CA ARG A 99 15.28 -7.95 -5.76
C ARG A 99 14.11 -7.11 -6.23
N ALA A 100 12.97 -7.21 -5.56
CA ALA A 100 11.80 -6.45 -5.97
C ALA A 100 12.09 -4.97 -5.93
N GLN A 101 11.53 -4.26 -6.89
CA GLN A 101 11.63 -2.81 -7.01
C GLN A 101 10.24 -2.23 -7.17
N VAL A 102 10.12 -0.93 -6.95
CA VAL A 102 8.87 -0.20 -7.17
C VAL A 102 8.40 -0.41 -8.62
N GLY A 103 7.13 -0.64 -8.77
CA GLY A 103 6.51 -0.85 -10.07
C GLY A 103 5.71 -2.14 -10.14
N PRO A 104 5.22 -2.48 -11.33
CA PRO A 104 4.49 -3.73 -11.52
C PRO A 104 5.43 -4.91 -11.37
N GLN A 105 4.95 -5.96 -10.73
CA GLN A 105 5.73 -7.18 -10.51
C GLN A 105 5.29 -8.25 -11.49
N GLU A 106 6.21 -9.16 -11.83
CA GLU A 106 5.87 -10.32 -12.65
C GLU A 106 5.06 -11.34 -11.88
N ARG A 107 5.30 -11.41 -10.56
CA ARG A 107 4.56 -12.31 -9.68
C ARG A 107 3.07 -11.94 -9.67
N THR A 108 2.23 -12.96 -9.62
CA THR A 108 0.80 -12.78 -9.38
C THR A 108 0.40 -13.58 -8.15
N LEU A 109 -0.71 -13.22 -7.55
CA LEU A 109 -1.33 -14.00 -6.47
C LEU A 109 -2.65 -14.53 -7.03
N GLY A 110 -2.60 -15.77 -7.55
CA GLY A 110 -3.72 -16.27 -8.34
C GLY A 110 -3.87 -15.42 -9.59
N GLN A 111 -5.03 -14.81 -9.78
CA GLN A 111 -5.30 -13.91 -10.90
C GLN A 111 -5.03 -12.45 -10.56
N THR A 112 -4.68 -12.15 -9.31
CA THR A 112 -4.42 -10.78 -8.87
C THR A 112 -3.02 -10.36 -9.28
N ARG A 113 -2.91 -9.24 -9.99
CA ARG A 113 -1.63 -8.65 -10.35
C ARG A 113 -1.11 -7.81 -9.20
N VAL A 114 0.20 -7.66 -9.12
CA VAL A 114 0.85 -7.00 -7.98
C VAL A 114 1.65 -5.79 -8.46
N TRP A 115 1.50 -4.70 -7.74
CA TRP A 115 2.28 -3.48 -7.95
C TRP A 115 2.89 -3.04 -6.62
N VAL A 116 4.19 -2.73 -6.61
CA VAL A 116 4.85 -2.22 -5.40
C VAL A 116 4.96 -0.71 -5.52
N LEU A 117 4.44 -0.01 -4.51
CA LEU A 117 4.48 1.44 -4.45
C LEU A 117 5.52 1.90 -3.44
N PRO A 118 6.07 3.12 -3.58
CA PRO A 118 7.03 3.62 -2.61
C PRO A 118 6.38 3.85 -1.25
N ASN A 119 7.18 3.72 -0.20
CA ASN A 119 6.71 3.97 1.16
C ASN A 119 6.40 5.46 1.34
N PRO A 120 5.18 5.83 1.71
CA PRO A 120 4.78 7.23 1.85
C PRO A 120 5.23 7.89 3.15
N SER A 121 6.05 7.22 3.95
CA SER A 121 6.59 7.79 5.17
C SER A 121 7.26 9.14 4.90
N GLY A 122 7.06 10.11 5.78
CA GLY A 122 7.73 11.39 5.71
C GLY A 122 9.25 11.29 5.87
N LEU A 123 9.74 10.14 6.34
CA LEU A 123 11.18 9.89 6.49
C LEU A 123 11.83 9.38 5.20
N ASN A 124 11.06 9.05 4.17
CA ASN A 124 11.59 8.56 2.92
C ASN A 124 12.17 9.74 2.10
N ALA A 125 13.50 9.79 2.02
CA ALA A 125 14.22 10.89 1.36
C ALA A 125 14.34 10.72 -0.15
N HIS A 126 14.08 9.51 -0.68
CA HIS A 126 14.26 9.20 -2.10
C HIS A 126 13.08 9.63 -2.97
N TRP A 127 11.93 9.85 -2.36
CA TRP A 127 10.70 10.15 -3.07
C TRP A 127 10.09 11.45 -2.57
N THR A 128 9.62 12.27 -3.50
CA THR A 128 8.82 13.46 -3.17
C THR A 128 7.35 13.13 -3.32
N VAL A 129 6.47 14.05 -2.89
CA VAL A 129 5.04 13.88 -3.11
C VAL A 129 4.76 13.77 -4.61
N GLU A 130 5.43 14.59 -5.42
CA GLU A 130 5.26 14.59 -6.89
C GLU A 130 5.67 13.26 -7.51
N THR A 131 6.85 12.75 -7.18
CA THR A 131 7.33 11.49 -7.77
C THR A 131 6.53 10.29 -7.28
N MET A 132 6.10 10.30 -6.02
CA MET A 132 5.19 9.26 -5.53
C MET A 132 3.86 9.31 -6.27
N ALA A 133 3.31 10.51 -6.46
CA ALA A 133 2.03 10.66 -7.14
C ALA A 133 2.10 10.18 -8.59
N GLU A 134 3.23 10.38 -9.27
CA GLU A 134 3.43 9.86 -10.62
C GLU A 134 3.37 8.34 -10.63
N GLU A 135 4.01 7.70 -9.67
CA GLU A 135 4.01 6.23 -9.59
C GLU A 135 2.63 5.69 -9.24
N PHE A 136 1.95 6.31 -8.29
CA PHE A 136 0.58 5.93 -7.94
C PHE A 136 -0.37 6.12 -9.14
N ALA A 137 -0.18 7.19 -9.92
CA ALA A 137 -0.99 7.44 -11.11
C ALA A 137 -0.76 6.39 -12.18
N ARG A 138 0.46 5.88 -12.33
CA ARG A 138 0.75 4.79 -13.25
C ARG A 138 -0.08 3.56 -12.92
N LEU A 139 -0.16 3.21 -11.64
CA LEU A 139 -1.01 2.11 -11.20
C LEU A 139 -2.47 2.41 -11.48
N ARG A 140 -2.94 3.62 -11.18
CA ARG A 140 -4.33 4.00 -11.39
C ARG A 140 -4.74 3.81 -12.86
N VAL A 141 -3.92 4.28 -13.76
CA VAL A 141 -4.18 4.14 -15.20
C VAL A 141 -4.21 2.67 -15.61
N ARG A 142 -3.23 1.90 -15.13
CA ARG A 142 -3.12 0.48 -15.47
C ARG A 142 -4.29 -0.32 -14.91
N ALA A 143 -4.81 0.06 -13.75
CA ALA A 143 -5.96 -0.59 -13.13
C ALA A 143 -7.30 -0.16 -13.76
N GLY A 144 -7.28 0.81 -14.65
CA GLY A 144 -8.48 1.29 -15.31
C GLY A 144 -9.38 2.17 -14.43
N LEU A 145 -8.82 2.74 -13.36
CA LEU A 145 -9.55 3.64 -12.48
C LEU A 145 -9.41 5.07 -12.98
N SER A 146 -10.52 5.78 -13.09
CA SER A 146 -10.52 7.17 -13.54
C SER A 146 -11.34 8.03 -12.60
N GLN A 147 -11.05 9.31 -12.61
CA GLN A 147 -11.81 10.30 -11.86
C GLN A 147 -12.83 10.97 -12.77
#